data_bef0ab4c3412f7533b224e761072c878
#
_entry.id   bef0ab4c3412f7533b224e761072c878
#
_cell.length_a   1.000
_cell.length_b   1.000
_cell.length_c   1.000
_cell.angle_alpha   90.00
_cell.angle_beta   90.00
_cell.angle_gamma   90.00
#
_symmetry.space_group_name_H-M   'P 1'
#
loop_
_entity.id
_entity.type
_entity.pdbx_description
1 polymer ?
#
loop_
_entity_poly.entity_id
_entity_poly.type
_entity_poly.pdbx_seq_one_letter_code
_entity_poly.pdbx_strand_id
1 'polypeptide(L)'
;SRRFICVELEAPIDVATPVDHAQLYAQALAALSAGDRSWFDDAEVRLIEAHNQGFSTQRGVWDLLLRTFEPCEVPESMEERQTLLWPAAHVYDCLREMSPSAMEGIERNTFGWYLKEIGAHQVRVDNRRLWSVRKVER
;
A
#
# COMPACT_ATOMS: atom_id res chain seq x y z
N SER A 1 1.46 -5.52 9.44
CA SER A 1 1.72 -5.25 10.87
C SER A 1 1.23 -6.42 11.71
N ARG A 2 2.09 -6.99 12.55
CA ARG A 2 1.76 -8.11 13.46
C ARG A 2 0.89 -7.70 14.67
N ARG A 3 0.60 -6.41 14.81
CA ARG A 3 -0.05 -5.85 16.03
C ARG A 3 -1.52 -5.55 15.84
N PHE A 4 -2.00 -5.51 14.61
CA PHE A 4 -3.35 -5.09 14.29
C PHE A 4 -4.00 -6.06 13.32
N ILE A 5 -5.28 -6.34 13.56
CA ILE A 5 -6.17 -7.00 12.61
C ILE A 5 -7.18 -5.95 12.20
N CYS A 6 -7.21 -5.60 10.92
CA CYS A 6 -8.19 -4.65 10.39
C CYS A 6 -9.55 -5.34 10.27
N VAL A 7 -10.61 -4.66 10.67
CA VAL A 7 -11.99 -5.12 10.51
C VAL A 7 -12.82 -4.02 9.88
N GLU A 8 -13.71 -4.38 8.98
CA GLU A 8 -14.70 -3.48 8.42
C GLU A 8 -16.01 -3.62 9.21
N LEU A 9 -16.60 -2.48 9.57
CA LEU A 9 -17.86 -2.42 10.28
C LEU A 9 -18.95 -2.08 9.28
N GLU A 10 -19.95 -2.96 9.14
CA GLU A 10 -21.11 -2.74 8.27
C GLU A 10 -22.13 -1.76 8.87
N ALA A 11 -22.05 -1.54 10.17
CA ALA A 11 -22.93 -0.63 10.90
C ALA A 11 -22.15 0.16 11.97
N PRO A 12 -22.67 1.31 12.43
CA PRO A 12 -22.09 2.03 13.56
C PRO A 12 -21.98 1.16 14.81
N ILE A 13 -20.88 1.32 15.55
CA ILE A 13 -20.70 0.61 16.83
C ILE A 13 -21.76 1.11 17.83
N ASP A 14 -22.47 0.17 18.45
CA ASP A 14 -23.34 0.48 19.59
C ASP A 14 -22.47 0.80 20.82
N VAL A 15 -22.38 2.09 21.12
CA VAL A 15 -21.65 2.60 22.30
C VAL A 15 -22.54 2.78 23.51
N ALA A 16 -23.88 2.58 23.38
CA ALA A 16 -24.84 2.77 24.43
C ALA A 16 -25.05 1.53 25.30
N THR A 17 -24.93 0.33 24.70
CA THR A 17 -25.02 -0.94 25.41
C THR A 17 -23.75 -1.20 26.23
N PRO A 18 -23.83 -1.32 27.55
CA PRO A 18 -22.69 -1.58 28.39
C PRO A 18 -22.13 -2.99 28.11
N VAL A 19 -20.83 -3.07 27.97
CA VAL A 19 -20.11 -4.37 27.79
C VAL A 19 -19.91 -5.00 29.16
N ASP A 20 -20.34 -6.26 29.34
CA ASP A 20 -20.02 -7.04 30.54
C ASP A 20 -18.56 -7.49 30.52
N HIS A 21 -17.70 -6.65 31.04
CA HIS A 21 -16.27 -6.93 31.11
C HIS A 21 -15.94 -8.17 31.96
N ALA A 22 -16.72 -8.46 33.01
CA ALA A 22 -16.50 -9.64 33.84
C ALA A 22 -16.72 -10.92 33.06
N GLN A 23 -17.78 -10.98 32.25
CA GLN A 23 -18.05 -12.11 31.36
C GLN A 23 -16.96 -12.23 30.27
N LEU A 24 -16.52 -11.13 29.68
CA LEU A 24 -15.48 -11.13 28.68
C LEU A 24 -14.16 -11.70 29.20
N TYR A 25 -13.75 -11.26 30.40
CA TYR A 25 -12.53 -11.79 31.05
C TYR A 25 -12.69 -13.25 31.46
N ALA A 26 -13.86 -13.66 31.93
CA ALA A 26 -14.12 -15.05 32.27
C ALA A 26 -14.01 -15.98 31.04
N GLN A 27 -14.52 -15.56 29.88
CA GLN A 27 -14.37 -16.28 28.60
C GLN A 27 -12.90 -16.40 28.18
N ALA A 28 -12.15 -15.28 28.22
CA ALA A 28 -10.74 -15.31 27.89
C ALA A 28 -9.94 -16.23 28.82
N LEU A 29 -10.21 -16.21 30.13
CA LEU A 29 -9.56 -17.08 31.09
C LEU A 29 -9.93 -18.58 30.86
N ALA A 30 -11.19 -18.86 30.54
CA ALA A 30 -11.63 -20.21 30.22
C ALA A 30 -10.94 -20.74 28.95
N ALA A 31 -10.80 -19.93 27.90
CA ALA A 31 -10.09 -20.31 26.67
C ALA A 31 -8.61 -20.60 26.93
N LEU A 32 -7.93 -19.74 27.70
CA LEU A 32 -6.54 -20.00 28.10
C LEU A 32 -6.38 -21.25 28.95
N SER A 33 -7.32 -21.52 29.85
CA SER A 33 -7.33 -22.71 30.70
C SER A 33 -7.61 -23.99 29.89
N ALA A 34 -8.36 -23.86 28.78
CA ALA A 34 -8.60 -24.96 27.83
C ALA A 34 -7.39 -25.23 26.91
N GLY A 35 -6.36 -24.40 26.97
CA GLY A 35 -5.13 -24.54 26.17
C GLY A 35 -5.14 -23.78 24.85
N ASP A 36 -6.10 -22.84 24.66
CA ASP A 36 -6.11 -22.00 23.49
C ASP A 36 -4.88 -21.08 23.46
N ARG A 37 -4.30 -20.94 22.27
CA ARG A 37 -3.12 -20.10 22.08
C ARG A 37 -3.47 -18.61 22.18
N SER A 38 -2.64 -17.84 22.88
CA SER A 38 -2.75 -16.37 22.97
C SER A 38 -1.89 -15.62 21.92
N TRP A 39 -1.34 -16.36 20.96
CA TRP A 39 -0.45 -15.83 19.92
C TRP A 39 -0.72 -16.50 18.57
N PHE A 40 -0.37 -15.80 17.48
CA PHE A 40 -0.49 -16.29 16.13
C PHE A 40 0.81 -16.95 15.67
N ASP A 41 0.71 -18.07 14.94
CA ASP A 41 1.86 -18.66 14.27
C ASP A 41 2.19 -17.90 12.96
N ASP A 42 3.30 -18.29 12.31
CA ASP A 42 3.76 -17.59 11.10
C ASP A 42 2.80 -17.73 9.91
N ALA A 43 1.99 -18.77 9.84
CA ALA A 43 0.99 -18.94 8.79
C ALA A 43 -0.20 -18.01 9.02
N GLU A 44 -0.68 -17.93 10.26
CA GLU A 44 -1.76 -17.04 10.68
C GLU A 44 -1.33 -15.56 10.54
N VAL A 45 -0.09 -15.23 10.91
CA VAL A 45 0.46 -13.87 10.70
C VAL A 45 0.44 -13.49 9.22
N ARG A 46 0.81 -14.40 8.30
CA ARG A 46 0.73 -14.13 6.86
C ARG A 46 -0.69 -13.91 6.37
N LEU A 47 -1.66 -14.65 6.89
CA LEU A 47 -3.09 -14.45 6.58
C LEU A 47 -3.59 -13.09 7.06
N ILE A 48 -3.21 -12.68 8.28
CA ILE A 48 -3.54 -11.36 8.84
C ILE A 48 -2.91 -10.26 8.00
N GLU A 49 -1.66 -10.39 7.59
CA GLU A 49 -0.98 -9.40 6.76
C GLU A 49 -1.62 -9.27 5.37
N ALA A 50 -1.98 -10.39 4.73
CA ALA A 50 -2.69 -10.39 3.47
C ALA A 50 -4.08 -9.73 3.59
N HIS A 51 -4.82 -10.02 4.67
CA HIS A 51 -6.09 -9.39 4.96
C HIS A 51 -5.95 -7.88 5.18
N ASN A 52 -4.97 -7.45 5.98
CA ASN A 52 -4.72 -6.05 6.29
C ASN A 52 -4.29 -5.23 5.06
N GLN A 53 -3.71 -5.84 4.03
CA GLN A 53 -3.38 -5.15 2.78
C GLN A 53 -4.62 -4.53 2.13
N GLY A 54 -5.79 -5.16 2.28
CA GLY A 54 -7.07 -4.63 1.79
C GLY A 54 -7.48 -3.30 2.45
N PHE A 55 -6.97 -3.00 3.65
CA PHE A 55 -7.27 -1.78 4.41
C PHE A 55 -6.15 -0.73 4.34
N SER A 56 -5.13 -0.97 3.50
CA SER A 56 -4.04 -0.01 3.35
C SER A 56 -4.53 1.26 2.67
N THR A 57 -4.28 2.41 3.30
CA THR A 57 -4.52 3.72 2.70
C THR A 57 -3.71 3.96 1.42
N GLN A 58 -2.66 3.16 1.24
CA GLN A 58 -1.84 3.19 0.02
C GLN A 58 -2.53 2.58 -1.21
N ARG A 59 -3.67 1.87 -1.04
CA ARG A 59 -4.39 1.24 -2.16
C ARG A 59 -4.78 2.26 -3.23
N GLY A 60 -5.22 3.44 -2.81
CA GLY A 60 -5.57 4.52 -3.75
C GLY A 60 -4.41 4.96 -4.64
N VAL A 61 -3.20 5.09 -4.11
CA VAL A 61 -2.01 5.47 -4.89
C VAL A 61 -1.56 4.35 -5.83
N TRP A 62 -1.66 3.09 -5.42
CA TRP A 62 -1.35 1.93 -6.27
C TRP A 62 -2.30 1.85 -7.47
N ASP A 63 -3.60 1.92 -7.22
CA ASP A 63 -4.63 1.88 -8.27
C ASP A 63 -4.44 3.06 -9.24
N LEU A 64 -4.17 4.26 -8.73
CA LEU A 64 -3.92 5.43 -9.54
C LEU A 64 -2.64 5.29 -10.37
N LEU A 65 -1.55 4.82 -9.75
CA LEU A 65 -0.27 4.62 -10.43
C LEU A 65 -0.38 3.60 -11.56
N LEU A 66 -0.93 2.40 -11.29
CA LEU A 66 -1.09 1.33 -12.29
C LEU A 66 -2.10 1.66 -13.40
N ARG A 67 -3.04 2.56 -13.13
CA ARG A 67 -3.99 3.05 -14.15
C ARG A 67 -3.39 4.12 -15.05
N THR A 68 -2.36 4.81 -14.57
CA THR A 68 -1.77 5.98 -15.26
C THR A 68 -0.44 5.65 -15.91
N PHE A 69 0.34 4.78 -15.27
CA PHE A 69 1.67 4.42 -15.74
C PHE A 69 1.86 2.90 -15.73
N GLU A 70 2.54 2.40 -16.73
CA GLU A 70 3.01 1.01 -16.78
C GLU A 70 4.53 0.99 -16.85
N PRO A 71 5.19 0.02 -16.18
CA PRO A 71 6.63 -0.17 -16.34
C PRO A 71 6.95 -0.60 -17.76
N CYS A 72 8.07 -0.13 -18.27
CA CYS A 72 8.57 -0.53 -19.58
C CYS A 72 10.04 -0.88 -19.51
N GLU A 73 10.54 -1.56 -20.54
CA GLU A 73 11.98 -1.81 -20.67
C GLU A 73 12.74 -0.49 -20.81
N VAL A 74 14.02 -0.53 -20.44
CA VAL A 74 14.88 0.65 -20.57
C VAL A 74 15.11 0.93 -22.05
N PRO A 75 14.71 2.10 -22.56
CA PRO A 75 14.81 2.38 -23.99
C PRO A 75 16.26 2.52 -24.43
N GLU A 76 16.58 1.97 -25.60
CA GLU A 76 17.89 2.05 -26.21
C GLU A 76 18.11 3.37 -26.95
N SER A 77 17.07 3.88 -27.63
CA SER A 77 17.17 5.11 -28.42
C SER A 77 17.08 6.37 -27.54
N MET A 78 17.77 7.42 -27.98
CA MET A 78 17.73 8.72 -27.27
C MET A 78 16.35 9.39 -27.32
N GLU A 79 15.59 9.19 -28.39
CA GLU A 79 14.24 9.74 -28.52
C GLU A 79 13.27 9.10 -27.54
N GLU A 80 13.30 7.77 -27.43
CA GLU A 80 12.48 7.04 -26.47
C GLU A 80 12.85 7.34 -25.02
N ARG A 81 14.15 7.59 -24.74
CA ARG A 81 14.59 7.98 -23.39
C ARG A 81 13.95 9.28 -22.91
N GLN A 82 13.70 10.23 -23.79
CA GLN A 82 13.05 11.50 -23.44
C GLN A 82 11.57 11.30 -23.08
N THR A 83 10.90 10.30 -23.62
CA THR A 83 9.48 10.03 -23.41
C THR A 83 9.19 8.98 -22.34
N LEU A 84 10.11 8.03 -22.12
CA LEU A 84 9.89 6.87 -21.26
C LEU A 84 10.69 6.91 -19.94
N LEU A 85 11.68 7.80 -19.82
CA LEU A 85 12.46 7.95 -18.59
C LEU A 85 12.01 9.18 -17.80
N TRP A 86 11.39 8.94 -16.65
CA TRP A 86 10.78 9.97 -15.83
C TRP A 86 11.42 10.07 -14.44
N PRO A 87 11.68 11.27 -13.93
CA PRO A 87 12.01 11.44 -12.51
C PRO A 87 10.83 10.99 -11.64
N ALA A 88 11.10 10.31 -10.52
CA ALA A 88 10.04 9.91 -9.59
C ALA A 88 9.17 11.10 -9.13
N ALA A 89 9.81 12.26 -8.93
CA ALA A 89 9.12 13.49 -8.56
C ALA A 89 8.11 13.96 -9.63
N HIS A 90 8.43 13.77 -10.90
CA HIS A 90 7.53 14.16 -12.00
C HIS A 90 6.31 13.23 -12.09
N VAL A 91 6.53 11.92 -11.94
CA VAL A 91 5.43 10.94 -11.86
C VAL A 91 4.51 11.26 -10.67
N TYR A 92 5.10 11.55 -9.51
CA TYR A 92 4.36 11.98 -8.32
C TYR A 92 3.51 13.22 -8.57
N ASP A 93 4.09 14.26 -9.17
CA ASP A 93 3.39 15.52 -9.44
C ASP A 93 2.21 15.30 -10.40
N CYS A 94 2.40 14.51 -11.47
CA CYS A 94 1.30 14.13 -12.38
C CYS A 94 0.14 13.41 -11.66
N LEU A 95 0.45 12.45 -10.79
CA LEU A 95 -0.58 11.71 -10.06
C LEU A 95 -1.29 12.60 -9.04
N ARG A 96 -0.58 13.51 -8.40
CA ARG A 96 -1.15 14.46 -7.45
C ARG A 96 -2.08 15.47 -8.11
N GLU A 97 -1.75 15.91 -9.32
CA GLU A 97 -2.63 16.76 -10.13
C GLU A 97 -3.92 16.02 -10.53
N MET A 98 -3.81 14.73 -10.88
CA MET A 98 -4.96 13.92 -11.28
C MET A 98 -5.89 13.57 -10.11
N SER A 99 -5.35 13.24 -8.95
CA SER A 99 -6.11 12.86 -7.77
C SER A 99 -5.38 13.25 -6.48
N PRO A 100 -5.56 14.48 -5.98
CA PRO A 100 -4.94 14.95 -4.75
C PRO A 100 -5.25 14.05 -3.54
N SER A 101 -6.49 13.57 -3.45
CA SER A 101 -6.95 12.73 -2.33
C SER A 101 -6.29 11.34 -2.30
N ALA A 102 -6.03 10.73 -3.46
CA ALA A 102 -5.31 9.46 -3.53
C ALA A 102 -3.82 9.59 -3.16
N MET A 103 -3.27 10.80 -3.28
CA MET A 103 -1.87 11.12 -2.98
C MET A 103 -1.67 11.71 -1.58
N GLU A 104 -2.76 11.85 -0.79
CA GLU A 104 -2.68 12.38 0.56
C GLU A 104 -1.82 11.46 1.45
N GLY A 105 -0.91 12.06 2.23
CA GLY A 105 0.01 11.32 3.10
C GLY A 105 1.18 10.62 2.38
N ILE A 106 1.27 10.73 1.05
CA ILE A 106 2.38 10.18 0.28
C ILE A 106 3.48 11.22 0.13
N GLU A 107 4.69 10.87 0.54
CA GLU A 107 5.84 11.77 0.43
C GLU A 107 6.49 11.71 -0.95
N ARG A 108 6.72 12.87 -1.54
CA ARG A 108 7.35 13.02 -2.87
C ARG A 108 8.75 12.37 -2.94
N ASN A 109 9.53 12.49 -1.88
CA ASN A 109 10.92 12.00 -1.84
C ASN A 109 11.02 10.47 -1.76
N THR A 110 10.00 9.80 -1.21
CA THR A 110 9.95 8.34 -1.09
C THR A 110 9.21 7.67 -2.24
N PHE A 111 8.65 8.45 -3.18
CA PHE A 111 7.81 7.94 -4.26
C PHE A 111 8.54 6.97 -5.21
N GLY A 112 9.86 7.05 -5.31
CA GLY A 112 10.68 6.08 -6.05
C GLY A 112 10.51 4.63 -5.58
N TRP A 113 10.12 4.41 -4.33
CA TRP A 113 9.80 3.08 -3.82
C TRP A 113 8.56 2.49 -4.53
N TYR A 114 7.51 3.28 -4.74
CA TYR A 114 6.31 2.84 -5.46
C TYR A 114 6.63 2.42 -6.90
N LEU A 115 7.49 3.19 -7.59
CA LEU A 115 7.92 2.88 -8.95
C LEU A 115 8.72 1.57 -9.02
N LYS A 116 9.57 1.32 -8.03
CA LYS A 116 10.30 0.06 -7.91
C LYS A 116 9.36 -1.13 -7.72
N GLU A 117 8.37 -0.99 -6.86
CA GLU A 117 7.42 -2.07 -6.55
C GLU A 117 6.52 -2.46 -7.73
N ILE A 118 6.17 -1.51 -8.62
CA ILE A 118 5.47 -1.85 -9.88
C ILE A 118 6.37 -2.48 -10.93
N GLY A 119 7.66 -2.65 -10.65
CA GLY A 119 8.62 -3.25 -11.58
C GLY A 119 9.29 -2.27 -12.55
N ALA A 120 9.17 -0.95 -12.34
CA ALA A 120 9.89 0.02 -13.16
C ALA A 120 11.40 -0.07 -12.92
N HIS A 121 12.18 0.02 -14.00
CA HIS A 121 13.64 -0.02 -13.93
C HIS A 121 14.20 1.37 -13.63
N GLN A 122 15.12 1.45 -12.67
CA GLN A 122 15.83 2.70 -12.36
C GLN A 122 17.10 2.82 -13.21
N VAL A 123 17.22 3.93 -13.90
CA VAL A 123 18.39 4.27 -14.74
C VAL A 123 19.01 5.56 -14.23
N ARG A 124 20.34 5.66 -14.35
CA ARG A 124 21.07 6.89 -14.03
C ARG A 124 21.54 7.55 -15.30
N VAL A 125 21.02 8.76 -15.58
CA VAL A 125 21.41 9.57 -16.74
C VAL A 125 21.84 10.95 -16.21
N ASP A 126 23.00 11.43 -16.59
CA ASP A 126 23.55 12.74 -16.19
C ASP A 126 23.40 13.03 -14.67
N ASN A 127 23.79 12.04 -13.86
CA ASN A 127 23.71 12.09 -12.39
C ASN A 127 22.27 12.16 -11.81
N ARG A 128 21.22 12.02 -12.64
CA ARG A 128 19.80 11.98 -12.23
C ARG A 128 19.31 10.54 -12.22
N ARG A 129 18.47 10.23 -11.23
CA ARG A 129 17.75 8.94 -11.18
C ARG A 129 16.44 9.07 -11.94
N LEU A 130 16.29 8.28 -13.00
CA LEU A 130 15.10 8.23 -13.83
C LEU A 130 14.50 6.82 -13.77
N TRP A 131 13.22 6.70 -14.03
CA TRP A 131 12.48 5.46 -14.00
C TRP A 131 11.84 5.20 -15.36
N SER A 132 11.94 3.96 -15.84
CA SER A 132 11.35 3.54 -17.11
C SER A 132 9.87 3.25 -16.93
N VAL A 133 9.04 4.23 -17.27
CA VAL A 133 7.59 4.12 -17.22
C VAL A 133 6.96 4.80 -18.42
N ARG A 134 5.87 4.21 -18.91
CA ARG A 134 5.07 4.75 -20.01
C ARG A 134 3.69 5.15 -19.47
N LYS A 135 3.20 6.28 -19.91
CA LYS A 135 1.83 6.70 -19.61
C LYS A 135 0.83 5.83 -20.39
N VAL A 136 -0.15 5.29 -19.67
CA VAL A 136 -1.21 4.48 -20.30
C VAL A 136 -2.14 5.39 -21.10
N GLU A 137 -2.17 5.23 -22.40
CA GLU A 137 -3.14 5.89 -23.26
C GLU A 137 -4.46 5.13 -23.20
N ARG A 138 -5.52 5.82 -22.81
CA ARG A 138 -6.90 5.31 -22.84
C ARG A 138 -7.74 6.10 -23.83
#